data_7e44342547855cb1cb751fc8ece36a5c
#
_entry.id   7e44342547855cb1cb751fc8ece36a5c
#
_cell.length_a   1.000
_cell.length_b   1.000
_cell.length_c   1.000
_cell.angle_alpha   90.00
_cell.angle_beta   90.00
_cell.angle_gamma   90.00
#
_symmetry.space_group_name_H-M   'P 1'
#
loop_
_entity.id
_entity.type
_entity.pdbx_description
1 polymer ?
#
loop_
_entity_poly.entity_id
_entity_poly.type
_entity_poly.pdbx_seq_one_letter_code
_entity_poly.pdbx_strand_id
1 'polypeptide(L)'
;MPGMPPFDFKANYLKFLNHEETPLIPNEFVGNSILGFGAVNGPSIEKGGADGSPDGFGVSWVCPETGAGAAIPKPGEFLLEDICDWREKVTIPDPASFDWEAEAARELANVDRSQSVICFGFGNGVFERLAALMGFEEALLAIAEEPEEVNALFEAITDYKIKALDYIQKAYQPDVVTYYDDVATERDLFVSPQTFRELIKPHHKRFAQACIERGIIPFYHCCGKAEALVEDMIDCGWNSWTSVQATNDLESLIPKYGKTINFIGGWDSTGRPGTPYATHDEIVAEVKRVMDTYGKFGYGFSFFGFRYPENGDPAVMAQFMGEIVGEAMNYSIGLMMQKLGAAQ
;
A
#
# COMPACT_ATOMS: atom_id res chain seq x y z
N MET A 1 19.75 -18.49 14.28
CA MET A 1 20.21 -18.40 15.67
C MET A 1 20.26 -19.81 16.25
N PRO A 2 21.34 -20.25 16.87
CA PRO A 2 21.42 -21.60 17.44
C PRO A 2 20.44 -21.71 18.62
N GLY A 3 19.47 -22.60 18.55
CA GLY A 3 18.58 -22.97 19.66
C GLY A 3 17.10 -22.55 19.57
N MET A 4 16.69 -21.79 18.55
CA MET A 4 15.27 -21.50 18.33
C MET A 4 14.69 -22.61 17.42
N PRO A 5 13.52 -23.21 17.77
CA PRO A 5 12.83 -24.06 16.81
C PRO A 5 12.50 -23.26 15.55
N PRO A 6 12.38 -23.92 14.40
CA PRO A 6 12.02 -23.22 13.16
C PRO A 6 10.68 -22.48 13.37
N PHE A 7 10.71 -21.15 13.28
CA PHE A 7 9.52 -20.32 13.43
C PHE A 7 8.84 -20.18 12.08
N ASP A 8 7.54 -20.46 12.03
CA ASP A 8 6.74 -20.32 10.82
C ASP A 8 6.24 -18.88 10.67
N PHE A 9 6.98 -18.08 9.92
CA PHE A 9 6.67 -16.66 9.68
C PHE A 9 5.40 -16.49 8.85
N LYS A 10 5.12 -17.40 7.90
CA LYS A 10 3.88 -17.37 7.12
C LYS A 10 2.68 -17.62 8.02
N ALA A 11 2.72 -18.65 8.87
CA ALA A 11 1.65 -18.93 9.82
C ALA A 11 1.41 -17.77 10.79
N ASN A 12 2.50 -17.09 11.24
CA ASN A 12 2.38 -15.88 12.07
C ASN A 12 1.71 -14.73 11.33
N TYR A 13 2.05 -14.53 10.04
CA TYR A 13 1.42 -13.50 9.22
C TYR A 13 -0.05 -13.83 8.91
N LEU A 14 -0.38 -15.10 8.68
CA LEU A 14 -1.78 -15.54 8.52
C LEU A 14 -2.64 -15.29 9.76
N LYS A 15 -2.10 -15.47 10.97
CA LYS A 15 -2.79 -15.07 12.20
C LYS A 15 -3.09 -13.57 12.22
N PHE A 16 -2.11 -12.74 11.83
CA PHE A 16 -2.33 -11.31 11.70
C PHE A 16 -3.45 -10.98 10.71
N LEU A 17 -3.48 -11.60 9.53
CA LEU A 17 -4.54 -11.43 8.53
C LEU A 17 -5.92 -11.83 9.06
N ASN A 18 -5.99 -12.79 9.98
CA ASN A 18 -7.22 -13.24 10.64
C ASN A 18 -7.57 -12.43 11.91
N HIS A 19 -6.87 -11.32 12.18
CA HIS A 19 -7.05 -10.49 13.39
C HIS A 19 -6.83 -11.26 14.72
N GLU A 20 -6.04 -12.33 14.66
CA GLU A 20 -5.67 -13.15 15.82
C GLU A 20 -4.44 -12.56 16.55
N GLU A 21 -4.22 -13.02 17.77
CA GLU A 21 -2.99 -12.72 18.50
C GLU A 21 -1.79 -13.39 17.83
N THR A 22 -0.71 -12.62 17.67
CA THR A 22 0.53 -13.08 17.06
C THR A 22 1.62 -13.24 18.13
N PRO A 23 2.31 -14.39 18.19
CA PRO A 23 3.42 -14.57 19.11
C PRO A 23 4.63 -13.67 18.81
N LEU A 24 4.84 -13.35 17.55
CA LEU A 24 5.84 -12.42 17.04
C LEU A 24 5.13 -11.21 16.42
N ILE A 25 5.59 -9.99 16.68
CA ILE A 25 5.06 -8.81 16.00
C ILE A 25 5.33 -8.98 14.50
N PRO A 26 4.27 -9.00 13.66
CA PRO A 26 4.45 -9.17 12.22
C PRO A 26 5.26 -8.03 11.60
N ASN A 27 5.89 -8.33 10.47
CA ASN A 27 6.62 -7.37 9.66
C ASN A 27 6.17 -7.53 8.21
N GLU A 28 5.94 -6.42 7.52
CA GLU A 28 5.41 -6.39 6.15
C GLU A 28 6.30 -7.10 5.12
N PHE A 29 7.57 -7.31 5.44
CA PHE A 29 8.52 -7.98 4.56
C PHE A 29 8.93 -9.39 5.02
N VAL A 30 8.21 -9.96 6.01
CA VAL A 30 8.56 -11.27 6.57
C VAL A 30 7.33 -12.16 6.66
N GLY A 31 7.39 -13.32 5.99
CA GLY A 31 6.27 -14.25 5.87
C GLY A 31 5.28 -13.89 4.78
N ASN A 32 5.56 -12.83 4.01
CA ASN A 32 4.83 -12.44 2.81
C ASN A 32 5.80 -12.04 1.69
N SER A 33 5.30 -12.00 0.47
CA SER A 33 6.00 -11.54 -0.73
C SER A 33 5.12 -10.52 -1.43
N ILE A 34 5.61 -9.28 -1.54
CA ILE A 34 4.90 -8.20 -2.20
C ILE A 34 5.35 -8.19 -3.67
N LEU A 35 4.40 -8.38 -4.56
CA LEU A 35 4.55 -8.48 -6.01
C LEU A 35 3.73 -7.39 -6.71
N GLY A 36 3.79 -7.34 -8.02
CA GLY A 36 3.07 -6.34 -8.81
C GLY A 36 3.75 -4.97 -8.81
N PHE A 37 5.01 -4.87 -8.35
CA PHE A 37 5.75 -3.61 -8.41
C PHE A 37 5.98 -3.12 -9.85
N GLY A 38 6.05 -4.03 -10.82
CA GLY A 38 5.99 -3.67 -12.23
C GLY A 38 4.68 -2.95 -12.59
N ALA A 39 3.56 -3.39 -12.01
CA ALA A 39 2.27 -2.72 -12.15
C ALA A 39 2.18 -1.39 -11.36
N VAL A 40 3.01 -1.22 -10.31
CA VAL A 40 3.04 0.00 -9.48
C VAL A 40 4.14 0.98 -9.93
N ASN A 41 5.29 0.47 -10.39
CA ASN A 41 6.47 1.28 -10.69
C ASN A 41 6.82 1.35 -12.19
N GLY A 42 6.06 0.70 -13.06
CA GLY A 42 6.16 0.74 -14.53
C GLY A 42 7.44 0.13 -15.14
N PRO A 43 7.54 0.05 -16.48
CA PRO A 43 6.44 0.32 -17.42
C PRO A 43 5.36 -0.78 -17.34
N SER A 44 4.13 -0.37 -17.19
CA SER A 44 3.00 -1.28 -17.01
C SER A 44 1.70 -0.66 -17.51
N ILE A 45 0.61 -1.42 -17.40
CA ILE A 45 -0.73 -0.90 -17.69
C ILE A 45 -1.16 0.25 -16.74
N GLU A 46 -0.59 0.33 -15.54
CA GLU A 46 -0.93 1.33 -14.52
C GLU A 46 0.07 2.49 -14.43
N LYS A 47 1.31 2.29 -14.84
CA LYS A 47 2.35 3.33 -14.86
C LYS A 47 3.20 3.23 -16.12
N GLY A 48 3.49 4.34 -16.73
CA GLY A 48 4.41 4.44 -17.86
C GLY A 48 5.86 4.27 -17.44
N GLY A 49 6.74 4.18 -18.44
CA GLY A 49 8.17 4.06 -18.20
C GLY A 49 8.81 5.35 -17.68
N ALA A 50 9.91 5.21 -16.94
CA ALA A 50 10.74 6.35 -16.49
C ALA A 50 11.32 7.17 -17.67
N ASP A 51 11.27 6.63 -18.88
CA ASP A 51 11.65 7.29 -20.14
C ASP A 51 10.58 8.23 -20.71
N GLY A 52 9.44 8.35 -20.03
CA GLY A 52 8.30 9.18 -20.43
C GLY A 52 7.28 8.43 -21.29
N SER A 53 7.44 7.12 -21.51
CA SER A 53 6.42 6.33 -22.19
C SER A 53 5.10 6.34 -21.42
N PRO A 54 3.93 6.46 -22.10
CA PRO A 54 2.65 6.50 -21.44
C PRO A 54 2.25 5.14 -20.86
N ASP A 55 1.43 5.17 -19.81
CA ASP A 55 0.72 4.00 -19.30
C ASP A 55 -0.48 3.61 -20.18
N GLY A 56 -1.23 2.59 -19.75
CA GLY A 56 -2.41 2.12 -20.49
C GLY A 56 -3.56 3.14 -20.56
N PHE A 57 -3.58 4.15 -19.70
CA PHE A 57 -4.54 5.26 -19.73
C PHE A 57 -4.06 6.42 -20.60
N GLY A 58 -2.82 6.39 -21.06
CA GLY A 58 -2.20 7.44 -21.88
C GLY A 58 -1.45 8.49 -21.07
N VAL A 59 -1.31 8.34 -19.75
CA VAL A 59 -0.56 9.27 -18.89
C VAL A 59 0.93 9.06 -19.07
N SER A 60 1.69 10.15 -19.33
CA SER A 60 3.15 10.15 -19.33
C SER A 60 3.71 10.19 -17.91
N TRP A 61 4.79 9.43 -17.65
CA TRP A 61 5.42 9.31 -16.34
C TRP A 61 6.89 9.69 -16.39
N VAL A 62 7.42 10.19 -15.28
CA VAL A 62 8.84 10.50 -15.14
C VAL A 62 9.33 10.09 -13.74
N CYS A 63 10.60 9.69 -13.64
CA CYS A 63 11.28 9.55 -12.36
C CYS A 63 12.03 10.86 -12.05
N PRO A 64 11.59 11.68 -11.09
CA PRO A 64 12.32 12.87 -10.71
C PRO A 64 13.65 12.49 -10.04
N GLU A 65 14.71 13.27 -10.30
CA GLU A 65 16.05 13.05 -9.71
C GLU A 65 16.04 13.01 -8.18
N THR A 66 15.10 13.72 -7.56
CA THR A 66 14.95 13.81 -6.09
C THR A 66 13.84 12.91 -5.54
N GLY A 67 13.19 12.10 -6.36
CA GLY A 67 11.99 11.34 -5.99
C GLY A 67 12.30 9.89 -5.72
N ALA A 68 12.87 9.52 -4.61
CA ALA A 68 12.90 8.15 -4.05
C ALA A 68 12.77 6.94 -5.02
N GLY A 69 13.00 7.14 -6.33
CA GLY A 69 12.85 6.14 -7.40
C GLY A 69 11.39 5.85 -7.82
N ALA A 70 10.39 6.55 -7.27
CA ALA A 70 9.01 6.40 -7.69
C ALA A 70 8.69 7.27 -8.90
N ALA A 71 8.08 6.67 -9.94
CA ALA A 71 7.58 7.42 -11.07
C ALA A 71 6.34 8.23 -10.67
N ILE A 72 6.27 9.48 -11.17
CA ILE A 72 5.13 10.39 -11.00
C ILE A 72 4.59 10.78 -12.37
N PRO A 73 3.31 11.19 -12.48
CA PRO A 73 2.79 11.82 -13.70
C PRO A 73 3.68 12.99 -14.09
N LYS A 74 3.99 13.10 -15.39
CA LYS A 74 4.91 14.14 -15.89
C LYS A 74 4.32 15.53 -15.68
N PRO A 75 4.98 16.39 -14.88
CA PRO A 75 4.44 17.72 -14.57
C PRO A 75 4.19 18.55 -15.81
N GLY A 76 3.01 19.15 -15.92
CA GLY A 76 2.62 20.02 -17.03
C GLY A 76 2.21 19.27 -18.31
N GLU A 77 2.17 17.93 -18.31
CA GLU A 77 1.68 17.12 -19.45
C GLU A 77 0.50 16.25 -18.97
N PHE A 78 -0.66 16.85 -18.77
CA PHE A 78 -1.88 16.14 -18.37
C PHE A 78 -2.78 15.92 -19.58
N LEU A 79 -3.54 14.81 -19.58
CA LEU A 79 -4.46 14.44 -20.65
C LEU A 79 -5.75 15.26 -20.63
N LEU A 80 -6.20 15.63 -19.42
CA LEU A 80 -7.45 16.35 -19.21
C LEU A 80 -7.19 17.75 -18.69
N GLU A 81 -7.72 18.74 -19.40
CA GLU A 81 -7.89 20.11 -18.94
C GLU A 81 -9.30 20.33 -18.35
N ASP A 82 -10.28 19.57 -18.86
CA ASP A 82 -11.68 19.58 -18.42
C ASP A 82 -12.12 18.12 -18.24
N ILE A 83 -12.67 17.81 -17.05
CA ILE A 83 -13.17 16.45 -16.74
C ILE A 83 -14.29 16.03 -17.70
N CYS A 84 -15.10 16.92 -18.23
CA CYS A 84 -16.17 16.61 -19.16
C CYS A 84 -15.69 15.94 -20.46
N ASP A 85 -14.43 16.14 -20.81
CA ASP A 85 -13.81 15.55 -22.00
C ASP A 85 -13.30 14.11 -21.79
N TRP A 86 -13.39 13.54 -20.59
CA TRP A 86 -12.71 12.28 -20.28
C TRP A 86 -13.08 11.13 -21.22
N ARG A 87 -14.35 11.06 -21.69
CA ARG A 87 -14.79 9.99 -22.60
C ARG A 87 -14.11 10.02 -23.96
N GLU A 88 -13.64 11.19 -24.37
CA GLU A 88 -12.97 11.37 -25.68
C GLU A 88 -11.45 11.23 -25.53
N LYS A 89 -10.88 11.69 -24.42
CA LYS A 89 -9.44 11.83 -24.24
C LYS A 89 -8.79 10.68 -23.46
N VAL A 90 -9.52 10.03 -22.54
CA VAL A 90 -8.99 8.96 -21.69
C VAL A 90 -9.28 7.60 -22.30
N THR A 91 -8.23 6.80 -22.47
CA THR A 91 -8.39 5.38 -22.80
C THR A 91 -8.51 4.57 -21.51
N ILE A 92 -9.64 3.86 -21.33
CA ILE A 92 -9.72 2.84 -20.29
C ILE A 92 -9.05 1.58 -20.84
N PRO A 93 -7.95 1.09 -20.26
CA PRO A 93 -7.21 -0.02 -20.84
C PRO A 93 -7.99 -1.34 -20.77
N ASP A 94 -7.78 -2.22 -21.74
CA ASP A 94 -8.28 -3.60 -21.63
C ASP A 94 -7.25 -4.46 -20.89
N PRO A 95 -7.58 -5.05 -19.73
CA PRO A 95 -6.67 -5.93 -19.03
C PRO A 95 -6.15 -7.11 -19.89
N ALA A 96 -6.91 -7.53 -20.91
CA ALA A 96 -6.48 -8.57 -21.82
C ALA A 96 -5.27 -8.20 -22.69
N SER A 97 -4.96 -6.91 -22.81
CA SER A 97 -3.82 -6.42 -23.60
C SER A 97 -2.47 -6.56 -22.91
N PHE A 98 -2.45 -6.88 -21.62
CA PHE A 98 -1.22 -7.04 -20.82
C PHE A 98 -0.90 -8.52 -20.60
N ASP A 99 0.38 -8.89 -20.72
CA ASP A 99 0.83 -10.28 -20.54
C ASP A 99 1.08 -10.58 -19.05
N TRP A 100 -0.02 -10.74 -18.31
CA TRP A 100 -0.01 -11.06 -16.87
C TRP A 100 0.73 -12.35 -16.55
N GLU A 101 0.68 -13.36 -17.45
CA GLU A 101 1.31 -14.66 -17.21
C GLU A 101 2.84 -14.55 -17.32
N ALA A 102 3.35 -13.83 -18.30
CA ALA A 102 4.79 -13.58 -18.41
C ALA A 102 5.33 -12.75 -17.24
N GLU A 103 4.60 -11.72 -16.84
CA GLU A 103 5.00 -10.88 -15.70
C GLU A 103 4.95 -11.66 -14.38
N ALA A 104 3.90 -12.42 -14.14
CA ALA A 104 3.80 -13.29 -12.95
C ALA A 104 4.91 -14.35 -12.92
N ALA A 105 5.25 -14.95 -14.05
CA ALA A 105 6.33 -15.93 -14.14
C ALA A 105 7.68 -15.30 -13.75
N ARG A 106 7.93 -14.05 -14.15
CA ARG A 106 9.14 -13.32 -13.81
C ARG A 106 9.22 -12.98 -12.31
N GLU A 107 8.14 -12.45 -11.74
CA GLU A 107 8.11 -12.01 -10.35
C GLU A 107 8.06 -13.18 -9.36
N LEU A 108 7.36 -14.26 -9.71
CA LEU A 108 7.22 -15.44 -8.86
C LEU A 108 8.42 -16.42 -8.94
N ALA A 109 9.37 -16.20 -9.84
CA ALA A 109 10.48 -17.14 -10.11
C ALA A 109 11.27 -17.54 -8.85
N ASN A 110 11.38 -16.64 -7.86
CA ASN A 110 12.14 -16.88 -6.63
C ASN A 110 11.25 -16.88 -5.36
N VAL A 111 9.93 -16.98 -5.52
CA VAL A 111 8.98 -16.94 -4.40
C VAL A 111 8.61 -18.35 -3.97
N ASP A 112 8.89 -18.67 -2.70
CA ASP A 112 8.42 -19.91 -2.08
C ASP A 112 7.06 -19.67 -1.40
N ARG A 113 6.00 -20.10 -2.06
CA ARG A 113 4.63 -20.01 -1.55
C ARG A 113 4.40 -20.78 -0.25
N SER A 114 5.24 -21.79 0.07
CA SER A 114 5.13 -22.48 1.35
C SER A 114 5.59 -21.61 2.53
N GLN A 115 6.42 -20.61 2.27
CA GLN A 115 7.00 -19.70 3.26
C GLN A 115 6.40 -18.29 3.24
N SER A 116 5.65 -17.94 2.18
CA SER A 116 5.15 -16.58 1.98
C SER A 116 3.66 -16.54 1.63
N VAL A 117 2.95 -15.59 2.19
CA VAL A 117 1.69 -15.05 1.68
C VAL A 117 2.01 -14.23 0.42
N ILE A 118 1.19 -14.35 -0.61
CA ILE A 118 1.38 -13.60 -1.85
C ILE A 118 0.52 -12.34 -1.83
N CYS A 119 1.18 -11.20 -1.76
CA CYS A 119 0.54 -9.88 -1.78
C CYS A 119 0.77 -9.24 -3.16
N PHE A 120 -0.28 -8.89 -3.87
CA PHE A 120 -0.19 -8.18 -5.15
C PHE A 120 -0.52 -6.69 -4.96
N GLY A 121 0.40 -5.80 -5.35
CA GLY A 121 0.18 -4.36 -5.34
C GLY A 121 -0.56 -3.91 -6.60
N PHE A 122 -1.71 -3.24 -6.44
CA PHE A 122 -2.50 -2.70 -7.54
C PHE A 122 -2.62 -1.19 -7.39
N GLY A 123 -1.75 -0.47 -8.08
CA GLY A 123 -1.57 0.97 -7.94
C GLY A 123 -2.64 1.82 -8.60
N ASN A 124 -2.55 3.11 -8.31
CA ASN A 124 -3.37 4.22 -8.81
C ASN A 124 -4.88 3.97 -8.68
N GLY A 125 -5.40 4.14 -7.46
CA GLY A 125 -6.82 4.13 -7.18
C GLY A 125 -7.58 5.24 -7.93
N VAL A 126 -8.84 5.39 -7.63
CA VAL A 126 -9.70 6.32 -8.41
C VAL A 126 -9.26 7.77 -8.25
N PHE A 127 -8.89 8.20 -7.03
CA PHE A 127 -8.42 9.55 -6.78
C PHE A 127 -7.03 9.80 -7.38
N GLU A 128 -6.08 8.90 -7.12
CA GLU A 128 -4.73 9.01 -7.70
C GLU A 128 -4.76 8.99 -9.23
N ARG A 129 -5.64 8.18 -9.83
CA ARG A 129 -5.81 8.14 -11.29
C ARG A 129 -6.38 9.45 -11.83
N LEU A 130 -7.37 10.04 -11.15
CA LEU A 130 -7.88 11.35 -11.53
C LEU A 130 -6.78 12.41 -11.48
N ALA A 131 -6.02 12.45 -10.39
CA ALA A 131 -4.89 13.38 -10.24
C ALA A 131 -3.79 13.13 -11.29
N ALA A 132 -3.56 11.88 -11.71
CA ALA A 132 -2.62 11.57 -12.77
C ALA A 132 -3.09 12.04 -14.15
N LEU A 133 -4.41 12.04 -14.41
CA LEU A 133 -5.01 12.43 -15.68
C LEU A 133 -5.04 13.94 -15.87
N MET A 134 -5.28 14.73 -14.82
CA MET A 134 -5.52 16.17 -14.97
C MET A 134 -4.70 17.07 -14.05
N GLY A 135 -3.83 16.51 -13.22
CA GLY A 135 -3.10 17.23 -12.20
C GLY A 135 -3.88 17.35 -10.90
N PHE A 136 -3.15 17.60 -9.82
CA PHE A 136 -3.72 17.53 -8.47
C PHE A 136 -4.74 18.65 -8.19
N GLU A 137 -4.42 19.89 -8.58
CA GLU A 137 -5.28 21.05 -8.37
C GLU A 137 -6.59 20.92 -9.17
N GLU A 138 -6.48 20.64 -10.45
CA GLU A 138 -7.64 20.47 -11.33
C GLU A 138 -8.50 19.25 -10.94
N ALA A 139 -7.89 18.19 -10.43
CA ALA A 139 -8.63 17.04 -9.89
C ALA A 139 -9.52 17.43 -8.70
N LEU A 140 -9.01 18.26 -7.78
CA LEU A 140 -9.79 18.75 -6.64
C LEU A 140 -10.90 19.73 -7.07
N LEU A 141 -10.63 20.57 -8.07
CA LEU A 141 -11.65 21.45 -8.65
C LEU A 141 -12.75 20.63 -9.33
N ALA A 142 -12.39 19.63 -10.14
CA ALA A 142 -13.36 18.73 -10.78
C ALA A 142 -14.25 18.00 -9.78
N ILE A 143 -13.69 17.51 -8.66
CA ILE A 143 -14.46 16.90 -7.56
C ILE A 143 -15.49 17.88 -6.99
N ALA A 144 -15.17 19.16 -6.91
CA ALA A 144 -16.05 20.16 -6.34
C ALA A 144 -17.10 20.68 -7.33
N GLU A 145 -16.76 20.82 -8.60
CA GLU A 145 -17.56 21.51 -9.61
C GLU A 145 -18.36 20.54 -10.50
N GLU A 146 -17.77 19.36 -10.83
CA GLU A 146 -18.34 18.38 -11.75
C GLU A 146 -18.38 16.95 -11.15
N PRO A 147 -18.95 16.77 -9.94
CA PRO A 147 -18.89 15.49 -9.23
C PRO A 147 -19.54 14.33 -9.99
N GLU A 148 -20.54 14.59 -10.86
CA GLU A 148 -21.20 13.56 -11.66
C GLU A 148 -20.28 13.00 -12.74
N GLU A 149 -19.50 13.85 -13.41
CA GLU A 149 -18.51 13.40 -14.41
C GLU A 149 -17.31 12.69 -13.75
N VAL A 150 -16.85 13.18 -12.60
CA VAL A 150 -15.84 12.49 -11.78
C VAL A 150 -16.33 11.11 -11.36
N ASN A 151 -17.56 11.01 -10.87
CA ASN A 151 -18.15 9.70 -10.51
C ASN A 151 -18.22 8.74 -11.69
N ALA A 152 -18.60 9.23 -12.87
CA ALA A 152 -18.70 8.40 -14.07
C ALA A 152 -17.31 7.88 -14.53
N LEU A 153 -16.25 8.70 -14.40
CA LEU A 153 -14.88 8.28 -14.63
C LEU A 153 -14.43 7.25 -13.58
N PHE A 154 -14.71 7.50 -12.30
CA PHE A 154 -14.40 6.56 -11.21
C PHE A 154 -15.08 5.20 -11.40
N GLU A 155 -16.30 5.19 -11.89
CA GLU A 155 -17.01 3.96 -12.25
C GLU A 155 -16.29 3.18 -13.33
N ALA A 156 -15.89 3.83 -14.42
CA ALA A 156 -15.15 3.20 -15.51
C ALA A 156 -13.79 2.66 -15.06
N ILE A 157 -13.04 3.39 -14.22
CA ILE A 157 -11.77 2.95 -13.63
C ILE A 157 -12.00 1.73 -12.73
N THR A 158 -13.05 1.76 -11.91
CA THR A 158 -13.37 0.66 -10.99
C THR A 158 -13.76 -0.60 -11.75
N ASP A 159 -14.57 -0.48 -12.81
CA ASP A 159 -14.94 -1.61 -13.68
C ASP A 159 -13.70 -2.25 -14.34
N TYR A 160 -12.78 -1.42 -14.83
CA TYR A 160 -11.49 -1.88 -15.35
C TYR A 160 -10.70 -2.66 -14.29
N LYS A 161 -10.56 -2.09 -13.09
CA LYS A 161 -9.80 -2.74 -12.00
C LYS A 161 -10.42 -4.06 -11.54
N ILE A 162 -11.75 -4.12 -11.44
CA ILE A 162 -12.46 -5.36 -11.12
C ILE A 162 -12.25 -6.41 -12.21
N LYS A 163 -12.28 -6.02 -13.48
CA LYS A 163 -11.97 -6.92 -14.60
C LYS A 163 -10.51 -7.40 -14.54
N ALA A 164 -9.57 -6.52 -14.20
CA ALA A 164 -8.16 -6.87 -14.08
C ALA A 164 -7.90 -7.89 -12.95
N LEU A 165 -8.71 -7.89 -11.86
CA LEU A 165 -8.58 -8.90 -10.80
C LEU A 165 -8.71 -10.33 -11.31
N ASP A 166 -9.49 -10.60 -12.37
CA ASP A 166 -9.63 -11.95 -12.92
C ASP A 166 -8.32 -12.43 -13.56
N TYR A 167 -7.61 -11.53 -14.23
CA TYR A 167 -6.28 -11.81 -14.82
C TYR A 167 -5.21 -11.95 -13.75
N ILE A 168 -5.20 -11.06 -12.74
CA ILE A 168 -4.29 -11.10 -11.60
C ILE A 168 -4.49 -12.41 -10.83
N GLN A 169 -5.74 -12.81 -10.55
CA GLN A 169 -6.03 -14.04 -9.86
C GLN A 169 -5.56 -15.26 -10.66
N LYS A 170 -5.79 -15.28 -11.97
CA LYS A 170 -5.33 -16.37 -12.84
C LYS A 170 -3.81 -16.49 -12.86
N ALA A 171 -3.09 -15.39 -12.99
CA ALA A 171 -1.64 -15.37 -13.19
C ALA A 171 -0.86 -15.48 -11.87
N TYR A 172 -1.23 -14.71 -10.85
CA TYR A 172 -0.51 -14.60 -9.57
C TYR A 172 -1.07 -15.49 -8.47
N GLN A 173 -2.37 -15.82 -8.50
CA GLN A 173 -3.07 -16.49 -7.39
C GLN A 173 -2.73 -15.82 -6.04
N PRO A 174 -2.97 -14.50 -5.90
CA PRO A 174 -2.61 -13.78 -4.70
C PRO A 174 -3.52 -14.15 -3.53
N ASP A 175 -2.95 -14.17 -2.31
CA ASP A 175 -3.72 -14.23 -1.07
C ASP A 175 -4.28 -12.86 -0.70
N VAL A 176 -3.53 -11.80 -1.04
CA VAL A 176 -3.82 -10.40 -0.71
C VAL A 176 -3.69 -9.54 -1.97
N VAL A 177 -4.58 -8.56 -2.14
CA VAL A 177 -4.41 -7.46 -3.09
C VAL A 177 -4.42 -6.13 -2.32
N THR A 178 -3.36 -5.35 -2.49
CA THR A 178 -3.24 -4.00 -1.93
C THR A 178 -3.65 -2.98 -2.98
N TYR A 179 -4.69 -2.22 -2.68
CA TYR A 179 -5.18 -1.11 -3.49
C TYR A 179 -4.58 0.20 -3.00
N TYR A 180 -3.88 0.90 -3.88
CA TYR A 180 -3.21 2.16 -3.57
C TYR A 180 -4.07 3.32 -4.03
N ASP A 181 -4.49 4.18 -3.10
CA ASP A 181 -5.22 5.40 -3.39
C ASP A 181 -5.03 6.41 -2.25
N ASP A 182 -4.01 7.23 -2.35
CA ASP A 182 -3.69 8.24 -1.34
C ASP A 182 -4.69 9.39 -1.39
N VAL A 183 -5.51 9.51 -0.33
CA VAL A 183 -6.55 10.54 -0.20
C VAL A 183 -6.25 11.56 0.90
N ALA A 184 -5.02 11.56 1.43
CA ALA A 184 -4.62 12.40 2.56
C ALA A 184 -3.21 12.96 2.41
N THR A 185 -2.99 14.13 3.02
CA THR A 185 -1.68 14.69 3.32
C THR A 185 -1.20 14.18 4.68
N GLU A 186 0.04 14.52 5.06
CA GLU A 186 0.55 14.33 6.42
C GLU A 186 -0.31 15.05 7.50
N ARG A 187 -1.10 16.06 7.13
CA ARG A 187 -1.86 16.90 8.04
C ARG A 187 -3.34 16.58 8.10
N ASP A 188 -3.95 16.28 6.95
CA ASP A 188 -5.40 16.03 6.84
C ASP A 188 -5.73 15.42 5.47
N LEU A 189 -7.01 15.03 5.29
CA LEU A 189 -7.55 14.55 4.02
C LEU A 189 -7.50 15.64 2.93
N PHE A 190 -7.40 15.21 1.67
CA PHE A 190 -7.49 16.13 0.51
C PHE A 190 -8.91 16.65 0.29
N VAL A 191 -9.89 15.84 0.62
CA VAL A 191 -11.32 16.19 0.54
C VAL A 191 -12.00 15.95 1.89
N SER A 192 -13.17 16.57 2.11
CA SER A 192 -13.91 16.31 3.34
C SER A 192 -14.30 14.84 3.50
N PRO A 193 -14.47 14.33 4.74
CA PRO A 193 -14.98 12.99 4.96
C PRO A 193 -16.34 12.74 4.29
N GLN A 194 -17.16 13.79 4.14
CA GLN A 194 -18.44 13.70 3.44
C GLN A 194 -18.22 13.48 1.94
N THR A 195 -17.38 14.28 1.30
CA THR A 195 -17.02 14.12 -0.13
C THR A 195 -16.41 12.75 -0.41
N PHE A 196 -15.53 12.27 0.48
CA PHE A 196 -14.99 10.91 0.38
C PHE A 196 -16.11 9.87 0.39
N ARG A 197 -17.07 9.96 1.33
CA ARG A 197 -18.18 9.01 1.46
C ARG A 197 -19.14 9.03 0.26
N GLU A 198 -19.36 10.19 -0.31
CA GLU A 198 -20.27 10.37 -1.43
C GLU A 198 -19.63 9.94 -2.77
N LEU A 199 -18.36 10.23 -2.98
CA LEU A 199 -17.75 10.14 -4.30
C LEU A 199 -16.66 9.05 -4.42
N ILE A 200 -15.85 8.81 -3.39
CA ILE A 200 -14.69 7.88 -3.46
C ILE A 200 -15.03 6.52 -2.85
N LYS A 201 -15.58 6.52 -1.64
CA LYS A 201 -15.93 5.31 -0.88
C LYS A 201 -16.76 4.27 -1.65
N PRO A 202 -17.78 4.64 -2.48
CA PRO A 202 -18.56 3.65 -3.21
C PRO A 202 -17.70 2.79 -4.14
N HIS A 203 -16.70 3.37 -4.77
CA HIS A 203 -15.75 2.70 -5.67
C HIS A 203 -14.77 1.82 -4.91
N HIS A 204 -14.23 2.31 -3.79
CA HIS A 204 -13.42 1.52 -2.86
C HIS A 204 -14.17 0.28 -2.37
N LYS A 205 -15.44 0.45 -1.95
CA LYS A 205 -16.29 -0.64 -1.49
C LYS A 205 -16.53 -1.68 -2.58
N ARG A 206 -16.82 -1.25 -3.81
CA ARG A 206 -17.00 -2.17 -4.96
C ARG A 206 -15.74 -2.99 -5.22
N PHE A 207 -14.57 -2.36 -5.21
CA PHE A 207 -13.31 -3.05 -5.43
C PHE A 207 -12.97 -4.03 -4.31
N ALA A 208 -13.11 -3.62 -3.04
CA ALA A 208 -12.85 -4.48 -1.89
C ALA A 208 -13.79 -5.71 -1.88
N GLN A 209 -15.08 -5.51 -2.17
CA GLN A 209 -16.04 -6.61 -2.29
C GLN A 209 -15.71 -7.55 -3.44
N ALA A 210 -15.26 -7.03 -4.58
CA ALA A 210 -14.83 -7.85 -5.71
C ALA A 210 -13.61 -8.73 -5.38
N CYS A 211 -12.69 -8.25 -4.53
CA CYS A 211 -11.60 -9.07 -3.98
C CYS A 211 -12.15 -10.19 -3.08
N ILE A 212 -13.02 -9.84 -2.13
CA ILE A 212 -13.62 -10.80 -1.18
C ILE A 212 -14.39 -11.91 -1.91
N GLU A 213 -15.18 -11.58 -2.92
CA GLU A 213 -15.92 -12.53 -3.74
C GLU A 213 -15.02 -13.54 -4.48
N ARG A 214 -13.76 -13.16 -4.73
CA ARG A 214 -12.73 -14.02 -5.33
C ARG A 214 -11.88 -14.77 -4.31
N GLY A 215 -12.19 -14.63 -3.01
CA GLY A 215 -11.40 -15.21 -1.92
C GLY A 215 -10.06 -14.51 -1.71
N ILE A 216 -9.90 -13.27 -2.17
CA ILE A 216 -8.71 -12.44 -2.00
C ILE A 216 -8.94 -11.50 -0.83
N ILE A 217 -7.94 -11.35 0.04
CA ILE A 217 -7.97 -10.43 1.17
C ILE A 217 -7.64 -9.01 0.67
N PRO A 218 -8.54 -8.02 0.79
CA PRO A 218 -8.27 -6.67 0.31
C PRO A 218 -7.52 -5.84 1.35
N PHE A 219 -6.39 -5.23 0.94
CA PHE A 219 -5.68 -4.21 1.69
C PHE A 219 -5.90 -2.85 1.06
N TYR A 220 -5.98 -1.82 1.89
CA TYR A 220 -6.00 -0.44 1.45
C TYR A 220 -4.68 0.24 1.82
N HIS A 221 -3.99 0.79 0.83
CA HIS A 221 -2.82 1.63 1.03
C HIS A 221 -3.22 3.08 0.90
N CYS A 222 -3.02 3.83 1.96
CA CYS A 222 -3.17 5.28 1.98
C CYS A 222 -2.13 5.88 2.92
N CYS A 223 -1.23 6.66 2.37
CA CYS A 223 -0.33 7.51 3.13
C CYS A 223 -1.09 8.69 3.77
N GLY A 224 -0.42 9.39 4.68
CA GLY A 224 -0.97 10.59 5.30
C GLY A 224 -1.85 10.34 6.52
N LYS A 225 -2.55 11.40 6.93
CA LYS A 225 -3.42 11.41 8.10
C LYS A 225 -4.85 11.07 7.72
N ALA A 226 -5.15 9.78 7.62
CA ALA A 226 -6.44 9.24 7.18
C ALA A 226 -7.25 8.57 8.30
N GLU A 227 -6.87 8.74 9.57
CA GLU A 227 -7.54 8.13 10.74
C GLU A 227 -9.04 8.41 10.82
N ALA A 228 -9.49 9.55 10.29
CA ALA A 228 -10.92 9.93 10.23
C ALA A 228 -11.76 8.99 9.34
N LEU A 229 -11.12 8.19 8.48
CA LEU A 229 -11.77 7.27 7.53
C LEU A 229 -11.74 5.81 7.99
N VAL A 230 -11.23 5.49 9.18
CA VAL A 230 -11.08 4.07 9.62
C VAL A 230 -12.43 3.34 9.63
N GLU A 231 -13.50 3.97 10.09
CA GLU A 231 -14.84 3.35 10.06
C GLU A 231 -15.36 3.17 8.64
N ASP A 232 -15.02 4.07 7.72
CA ASP A 232 -15.32 3.95 6.30
C ASP A 232 -14.51 2.83 5.63
N MET A 233 -13.25 2.66 6.02
CA MET A 233 -12.41 1.53 5.56
C MET A 233 -13.00 0.19 5.99
N ILE A 234 -13.45 0.07 7.24
CA ILE A 234 -14.13 -1.12 7.78
C ILE A 234 -15.42 -1.40 6.99
N ASP A 235 -16.24 -0.37 6.75
CA ASP A 235 -17.50 -0.53 6.00
C ASP A 235 -17.27 -0.94 4.52
N CYS A 236 -16.15 -0.57 3.93
CA CYS A 236 -15.75 -1.04 2.60
C CYS A 236 -15.38 -2.54 2.60
N GLY A 237 -14.96 -3.09 3.74
CA GLY A 237 -14.47 -4.45 3.87
C GLY A 237 -12.96 -4.59 3.75
N TRP A 238 -12.20 -3.50 3.90
CA TRP A 238 -10.74 -3.55 3.94
C TRP A 238 -10.26 -4.31 5.19
N ASN A 239 -9.43 -5.32 4.97
CA ASN A 239 -8.82 -6.12 6.04
C ASN A 239 -7.71 -5.37 6.76
N SER A 240 -6.92 -4.61 6.03
CA SER A 240 -5.77 -3.89 6.57
C SER A 240 -5.63 -2.53 5.92
N TRP A 241 -5.22 -1.54 6.72
CA TRP A 241 -4.73 -0.25 6.24
C TRP A 241 -3.20 -0.22 6.32
N THR A 242 -2.54 -0.04 5.19
CA THR A 242 -1.10 0.13 5.04
C THR A 242 -0.84 1.48 4.38
N SER A 243 0.05 2.06 4.50
CA SER A 243 1.27 2.50 5.16
C SER A 243 0.90 3.56 6.23
N VAL A 244 0.39 3.12 7.35
CA VAL A 244 -0.10 4.05 8.38
C VAL A 244 1.07 4.87 8.92
N GLN A 245 1.03 6.18 8.70
CA GLN A 245 2.08 7.09 9.17
C GLN A 245 1.93 7.42 10.66
N ALA A 246 3.04 7.77 11.30
CA ALA A 246 3.11 8.07 12.74
C ALA A 246 2.28 9.31 13.17
N THR A 247 1.76 10.09 12.23
CA THR A 247 0.83 11.21 12.47
C THR A 247 -0.58 10.78 12.86
N ASN A 248 -0.92 9.50 12.67
CA ASN A 248 -2.20 8.91 13.08
C ASN A 248 -2.12 8.36 14.50
N ASP A 249 -3.21 8.44 15.27
CA ASP A 249 -3.27 7.97 16.67
C ASP A 249 -3.45 6.44 16.75
N LEU A 250 -2.42 5.68 16.34
CA LEU A 250 -2.43 4.22 16.37
C LEU A 250 -2.61 3.65 17.79
N GLU A 251 -2.17 4.35 18.84
CA GLU A 251 -2.37 3.88 20.23
C GLU A 251 -3.85 3.80 20.61
N SER A 252 -4.68 4.69 20.10
CA SER A 252 -6.13 4.66 20.27
C SER A 252 -6.83 3.77 19.24
N LEU A 253 -6.33 3.70 18.01
CA LEU A 253 -6.97 2.95 16.92
C LEU A 253 -6.83 1.44 17.08
N ILE A 254 -5.65 0.94 17.44
CA ILE A 254 -5.41 -0.51 17.55
C ILE A 254 -6.33 -1.17 18.59
N PRO A 255 -6.44 -0.71 19.86
CA PRO A 255 -7.34 -1.33 20.82
C PRO A 255 -8.81 -1.22 20.43
N LYS A 256 -9.20 -0.16 19.69
CA LYS A 256 -10.59 0.06 19.26
C LYS A 256 -10.97 -0.80 18.07
N TYR A 257 -10.10 -0.90 17.06
CA TYR A 257 -10.44 -1.47 15.76
C TYR A 257 -9.59 -2.67 15.34
N GLY A 258 -8.46 -2.96 15.99
CA GLY A 258 -7.48 -3.97 15.56
C GLY A 258 -7.99 -5.42 15.53
N LYS A 259 -9.21 -5.68 16.02
CA LYS A 259 -9.93 -6.95 15.84
C LYS A 259 -10.83 -6.98 14.59
N THR A 260 -10.86 -5.90 13.84
CA THR A 260 -11.72 -5.74 12.64
C THR A 260 -10.92 -5.26 11.43
N ILE A 261 -9.94 -4.38 11.64
CA ILE A 261 -9.01 -3.91 10.62
C ILE A 261 -7.60 -3.88 11.20
N ASN A 262 -6.62 -4.35 10.45
CA ASN A 262 -5.23 -4.30 10.85
C ASN A 262 -4.57 -2.99 10.42
N PHE A 263 -3.54 -2.58 11.15
CA PHE A 263 -2.74 -1.39 10.88
C PHE A 263 -1.29 -1.80 10.58
N ILE A 264 -0.79 -1.41 9.41
CA ILE A 264 0.56 -1.73 8.94
C ILE A 264 1.32 -0.42 8.79
N GLY A 265 2.35 -0.19 9.64
CA GLY A 265 3.09 1.08 9.60
C GLY A 265 3.65 1.50 10.94
N GLY A 266 3.34 2.74 11.35
CA GLY A 266 3.75 3.33 12.62
C GLY A 266 5.15 3.97 12.62
N TRP A 267 5.91 3.80 11.54
CA TRP A 267 7.23 4.39 11.35
C TRP A 267 7.14 5.89 11.07
N ASP A 268 8.03 6.67 11.68
CA ASP A 268 8.19 8.09 11.37
C ASP A 268 9.00 8.27 10.07
N SER A 269 8.29 8.25 8.94
CA SER A 269 8.87 8.40 7.60
C SER A 269 9.21 9.86 7.26
N THR A 270 8.67 10.84 7.98
CA THR A 270 8.86 12.27 7.73
C THR A 270 9.90 12.89 8.65
N GLY A 271 10.14 12.27 9.80
CA GLY A 271 11.18 12.65 10.73
C GLY A 271 12.56 12.10 10.38
N ARG A 272 13.48 12.23 11.31
CA ARG A 272 14.89 11.82 11.13
C ARG A 272 15.05 10.35 10.68
N PRO A 273 14.30 9.36 11.25
CA PRO A 273 14.43 7.96 10.86
C PRO A 273 14.07 7.67 9.40
N GLY A 274 13.21 8.50 8.77
CA GLY A 274 12.81 8.37 7.36
C GLY A 274 13.81 8.96 6.37
N THR A 275 14.84 9.69 6.84
CA THR A 275 15.82 10.35 5.98
C THR A 275 17.01 9.44 5.62
N PRO A 276 17.73 9.70 4.51
CA PRO A 276 18.95 8.97 4.16
C PRO A 276 20.09 9.17 5.16
N TYR A 277 20.00 10.18 6.04
CA TYR A 277 21.01 10.56 7.02
C TYR A 277 20.78 9.99 8.42
N ALA A 278 19.76 9.16 8.61
CA ALA A 278 19.52 8.51 9.89
C ALA A 278 20.70 7.61 10.28
N THR A 279 21.16 7.76 11.51
CA THR A 279 22.19 6.89 12.07
C THR A 279 21.58 5.54 12.48
N HIS A 280 22.42 4.52 12.65
CA HIS A 280 21.98 3.22 13.15
C HIS A 280 21.26 3.35 14.51
N ASP A 281 21.78 4.15 15.43
CA ASP A 281 21.15 4.35 16.76
C ASP A 281 19.76 4.98 16.65
N GLU A 282 19.55 5.91 15.70
CA GLU A 282 18.23 6.51 15.42
C GLU A 282 17.28 5.48 14.84
N ILE A 283 17.74 4.59 13.97
CA ILE A 283 16.94 3.47 13.42
C ILE A 283 16.54 2.51 14.53
N VAL A 284 17.48 2.08 15.37
CA VAL A 284 17.21 1.18 16.50
C VAL A 284 16.23 1.81 17.49
N ALA A 285 16.39 3.10 17.79
CA ALA A 285 15.49 3.82 18.70
C ALA A 285 14.06 3.88 18.14
N GLU A 286 13.92 4.12 16.84
CA GLU A 286 12.60 4.18 16.20
C GLU A 286 11.93 2.81 16.11
N VAL A 287 12.66 1.75 15.76
CA VAL A 287 12.17 0.37 15.82
C VAL A 287 11.61 0.06 17.21
N LYS A 288 12.37 0.39 18.28
CA LYS A 288 11.92 0.19 19.67
C LYS A 288 10.65 0.98 19.96
N ARG A 289 10.62 2.27 19.61
CA ARG A 289 9.45 3.12 19.81
C ARG A 289 8.20 2.50 19.21
N VAL A 290 8.27 2.13 17.93
CA VAL A 290 7.15 1.56 17.17
C VAL A 290 6.69 0.23 17.78
N MET A 291 7.63 -0.68 18.06
CA MET A 291 7.31 -2.00 18.58
C MET A 291 6.77 -1.98 20.03
N ASP A 292 7.34 -1.14 20.89
CA ASP A 292 6.89 -0.99 22.28
C ASP A 292 5.54 -0.28 22.36
N THR A 293 5.30 0.68 21.46
CA THR A 293 4.07 1.47 21.46
C THR A 293 2.89 0.70 20.87
N TYR A 294 3.08 0.08 19.69
CA TYR A 294 2.00 -0.52 18.92
C TYR A 294 1.98 -2.05 19.01
N GLY A 295 3.13 -2.69 19.06
CA GLY A 295 3.25 -4.14 19.18
C GLY A 295 2.83 -4.70 20.55
N LYS A 296 2.70 -3.84 21.58
CA LYS A 296 2.27 -4.22 22.94
C LYS A 296 0.89 -4.88 22.99
N PHE A 297 0.01 -4.56 22.03
CA PHE A 297 -1.35 -5.09 21.98
C PHE A 297 -1.38 -6.57 21.56
N GLY A 298 -0.37 -7.06 20.79
CA GLY A 298 -0.25 -8.44 20.35
C GLY A 298 -1.18 -8.84 19.20
N TYR A 299 -1.99 -7.93 18.67
CA TYR A 299 -2.90 -8.11 17.55
C TYR A 299 -3.10 -6.79 16.80
N GLY A 300 -3.64 -6.86 15.58
CA GLY A 300 -4.08 -5.69 14.82
C GLY A 300 -2.97 -4.77 14.33
N PHE A 301 -1.70 -5.15 14.51
CA PHE A 301 -0.56 -4.34 14.13
C PHE A 301 0.52 -5.17 13.44
N SER A 302 1.07 -4.64 12.33
CA SER A 302 2.27 -5.13 11.65
C SER A 302 3.25 -3.99 11.45
N PHE A 303 4.52 -4.25 11.70
CA PHE A 303 5.57 -3.27 11.50
C PHE A 303 5.84 -3.06 10.01
N PHE A 304 5.88 -1.81 9.59
CA PHE A 304 6.38 -1.38 8.29
C PHE A 304 7.17 -0.10 8.48
N GLY A 305 8.42 -0.10 8.09
CA GLY A 305 9.31 1.06 8.16
C GLY A 305 10.20 1.14 6.92
N PHE A 306 10.47 2.35 6.48
CA PHE A 306 11.32 2.61 5.33
C PHE A 306 12.02 3.95 5.44
N ARG A 307 13.10 4.11 4.71
CA ARG A 307 13.78 5.39 4.45
C ARG A 307 14.23 5.45 3.00
N TYR A 308 14.18 6.61 2.44
CA TYR A 308 14.53 6.81 1.04
C TYR A 308 16.00 7.23 0.88
N PRO A 309 16.73 6.68 -0.12
CA PRO A 309 18.03 7.21 -0.50
C PRO A 309 17.89 8.57 -1.19
N GLU A 310 18.91 9.42 -1.05
CA GLU A 310 18.89 10.78 -1.59
C GLU A 310 18.71 10.84 -3.12
N ASN A 311 19.24 9.84 -3.82
CA ASN A 311 19.26 9.76 -5.28
C ASN A 311 18.36 8.66 -5.87
N GLY A 312 17.50 8.04 -5.05
CA GLY A 312 16.61 6.96 -5.49
C GLY A 312 17.31 5.65 -5.87
N ASP A 313 18.60 5.45 -5.48
CA ASP A 313 19.38 4.26 -5.83
C ASP A 313 18.74 2.99 -5.23
N PRO A 314 18.30 2.03 -6.06
CA PRO A 314 17.65 0.81 -5.59
C PRO A 314 18.52 -0.07 -4.71
N ALA A 315 19.86 -0.07 -4.91
CA ALA A 315 20.78 -0.85 -4.10
C ALA A 315 20.92 -0.25 -2.69
N VAL A 316 20.97 1.07 -2.59
CA VAL A 316 20.96 1.79 -1.30
C VAL A 316 19.61 1.61 -0.60
N MET A 317 18.50 1.66 -1.35
CA MET A 317 17.17 1.39 -0.82
C MET A 317 17.09 -0.02 -0.22
N ALA A 318 17.56 -1.04 -0.94
CA ALA A 318 17.58 -2.41 -0.45
C ALA A 318 18.45 -2.57 0.82
N GLN A 319 19.57 -1.87 0.91
CA GLN A 319 20.43 -1.85 2.10
C GLN A 319 19.69 -1.24 3.30
N PHE A 320 19.02 -0.09 3.11
CA PHE A 320 18.24 0.59 4.14
C PHE A 320 17.09 -0.28 4.65
N MET A 321 16.36 -0.90 3.72
CA MET A 321 15.29 -1.82 4.08
C MET A 321 15.81 -3.04 4.84
N GLY A 322 16.94 -3.61 4.42
CA GLY A 322 17.58 -4.73 5.11
C GLY A 322 17.98 -4.40 6.54
N GLU A 323 18.49 -3.20 6.80
CA GLU A 323 18.82 -2.72 8.15
C GLU A 323 17.54 -2.62 9.01
N ILE A 324 16.52 -1.89 8.55
CA ILE A 324 15.28 -1.67 9.30
C ILE A 324 14.58 -3.01 9.60
N VAL A 325 14.44 -3.88 8.60
CA VAL A 325 13.81 -5.19 8.76
C VAL A 325 14.61 -6.07 9.71
N GLY A 326 15.94 -6.06 9.61
CA GLY A 326 16.84 -6.81 10.49
C GLY A 326 16.68 -6.40 11.95
N GLU A 327 16.72 -5.10 12.24
CA GLU A 327 16.54 -4.58 13.61
C GLU A 327 15.14 -4.85 14.15
N ALA A 328 14.09 -4.66 13.32
CA ALA A 328 12.72 -4.95 13.69
C ALA A 328 12.53 -6.44 14.06
N MET A 329 13.09 -7.35 13.26
CA MET A 329 13.02 -8.79 13.53
C MET A 329 13.79 -9.17 14.78
N ASN A 330 15.01 -8.67 14.98
CA ASN A 330 15.79 -8.92 16.17
C ASN A 330 15.06 -8.47 17.44
N TYR A 331 14.47 -7.28 17.40
CA TYR A 331 13.73 -6.74 18.54
C TYR A 331 12.44 -7.53 18.82
N SER A 332 11.65 -7.84 17.80
CA SER A 332 10.41 -8.62 17.93
C SER A 332 10.67 -10.02 18.50
N ILE A 333 11.73 -10.71 18.03
CA ILE A 333 12.15 -12.01 18.57
C ILE A 333 12.56 -11.87 20.04
N GLY A 334 13.31 -10.81 20.39
CA GLY A 334 13.67 -10.52 21.79
C GLY A 334 12.45 -10.39 22.70
N LEU A 335 11.43 -9.63 22.27
CA LEU A 335 10.17 -9.48 23.00
C LEU A 335 9.41 -10.81 23.16
N MET A 336 9.34 -11.61 22.09
CA MET A 336 8.72 -12.93 22.12
C MET A 336 9.42 -13.84 23.13
N MET A 337 10.76 -13.90 23.11
CA MET A 337 11.54 -14.74 24.04
C MET A 337 11.38 -14.31 25.50
N GLN A 338 11.28 -13.00 25.77
CA GLN A 338 11.01 -12.49 27.12
C GLN A 338 9.64 -12.95 27.61
N LYS A 339 8.59 -12.89 26.77
CA LYS A 339 7.25 -13.38 27.13
C LYS A 339 7.24 -14.89 27.43
N LEU A 340 7.97 -15.68 26.62
CA LEU A 340 8.09 -17.14 26.84
C LEU A 340 8.88 -17.47 28.12
N GLY A 341 9.95 -16.73 28.42
CA GLY A 341 10.72 -16.92 29.65
C GLY A 341 9.99 -16.47 30.92
N ALA A 342 9.10 -15.49 30.83
CA ALA A 342 8.28 -15.03 31.94
C ALA A 342 7.09 -15.97 32.24
N ALA A 343 6.74 -16.88 31.31
CA ALA A 343 5.67 -17.86 31.46
C ALA A 343 6.14 -19.20 32.05
N GLN A 344 7.45 -19.36 32.28
CA GLN A 344 8.08 -20.50 32.98
C GLN A 344 8.37 -20.14 34.46
#